data_f22a683f4814efc1af25ffbf407f186c
#
_entry.id   f22a683f4814efc1af25ffbf407f186c
#
_cell.length_a   1.000
_cell.length_b   1.000
_cell.length_c   1.000
_cell.angle_alpha   90.00
_cell.angle_beta   90.00
_cell.angle_gamma   90.00
#
_symmetry.space_group_name_H-M   'P 1'
#
loop_
_entity.id
_entity.type
_entity.pdbx_description
1 polymer ?
#
loop_
_entity_poly.entity_id
_entity_poly.type
_entity_poly.pdbx_seq_one_letter_code
_entity_poly.pdbx_strand_id
1 'polypeptide(L)'
;MAIFNCISLKYLLPCGGDDLNVIEGDLRLGIADGTENYVPLGQPDVLEHPQPGEVIYYDTATKDVFCRAWCWKNGNRSKLMPETTNAVINVDAMPPLPLATAEQAAEEVAGLLRRFTGAKTAIHKLTAETPRFTL
;
A
#
# COMPACT_ATOMS: atom_id res chain seq x y z
N MET A 1 -2.46 -2.79 11.66
CA MET A 1 -1.31 -1.83 11.71
C MET A 1 -0.10 -2.39 12.46
N ALA A 2 -0.21 -2.93 13.67
CA ALA A 2 0.95 -3.47 14.41
C ALA A 2 1.74 -4.54 13.64
N ILE A 3 1.07 -5.40 12.85
CA ILE A 3 1.72 -6.42 12.02
C ILE A 3 2.66 -5.78 11.00
N PHE A 4 2.20 -4.78 10.24
CA PHE A 4 3.02 -4.13 9.20
C PHE A 4 4.23 -3.43 9.80
N ASN A 5 4.04 -2.71 10.90
CA ASN A 5 5.14 -2.01 11.57
C ASN A 5 6.18 -3.01 12.10
N CYS A 6 5.73 -4.14 12.65
CA CYS A 6 6.63 -5.19 13.12
C CYS A 6 7.46 -5.76 11.97
N ILE A 7 6.83 -6.08 10.85
CA ILE A 7 7.50 -6.62 9.66
C ILE A 7 8.45 -5.59 9.04
N SER A 8 7.99 -4.34 8.93
CA SER A 8 8.83 -3.25 8.40
C SER A 8 10.11 -3.06 9.22
N LEU A 9 10.00 -3.07 10.55
CA LEU A 9 11.16 -2.98 11.43
C LEU A 9 12.05 -4.23 11.39
N LYS A 10 11.46 -5.42 11.31
CA LYS A 10 12.21 -6.68 11.28
C LYS A 10 13.05 -6.83 10.01
N TYR A 11 12.47 -6.49 8.87
CA TYR A 11 13.11 -6.70 7.56
C TYR A 11 13.73 -5.43 6.97
N LEU A 12 13.56 -4.28 7.63
CA LEU A 12 14.05 -2.97 7.18
C LEU A 12 13.57 -2.62 5.78
N LEU A 13 12.28 -2.84 5.53
CA LEU A 13 11.63 -2.54 4.25
C LEU A 13 10.26 -1.87 4.46
N PRO A 14 9.76 -1.12 3.47
CA PRO A 14 8.41 -0.58 3.53
C PRO A 14 7.35 -1.69 3.53
N CYS A 15 6.42 -1.57 4.47
CA CYS A 15 5.26 -2.44 4.55
C CYS A 15 4.07 -1.62 5.02
N GLY A 16 3.02 -1.59 4.23
CA GLY A 16 1.80 -0.83 4.51
C GLY A 16 0.57 -1.55 4.01
N GLY A 17 -0.60 -0.94 4.19
CA GLY A 17 -1.83 -1.53 3.70
C GLY A 17 -2.94 -0.52 3.53
N ASP A 18 -3.79 -0.81 2.54
CA ASP A 18 -4.92 0.00 2.14
C ASP A 18 -6.22 -0.82 2.11
N ASP A 19 -7.32 -0.16 2.42
CA ASP A 19 -8.66 -0.75 2.35
C ASP A 19 -9.12 -0.84 0.90
N LEU A 20 -9.30 -2.07 0.39
CA LEU A 20 -9.77 -2.31 -0.97
C LEU A 20 -11.23 -1.93 -1.18
N ASN A 21 -12.04 -1.85 -0.11
CA ASN A 21 -13.46 -1.53 -0.25
C ASN A 21 -13.72 -0.07 -0.68
N VAL A 22 -12.71 0.80 -0.60
CA VAL A 22 -12.84 2.22 -0.98
C VAL A 22 -12.24 2.52 -2.36
N ILE A 23 -11.69 1.52 -3.04
CA ILE A 23 -11.09 1.64 -4.38
C ILE A 23 -12.19 1.48 -5.42
N GLU A 24 -12.30 2.43 -6.35
CA GLU A 24 -13.31 2.43 -7.41
C GLU A 24 -12.74 1.97 -8.75
N GLY A 25 -11.46 2.24 -8.99
CA GLY A 25 -10.72 1.80 -10.17
C GLY A 25 -9.64 0.78 -9.83
N ASP A 26 -8.46 0.98 -10.37
CA ASP A 26 -7.28 0.16 -10.06
C ASP A 26 -6.41 0.88 -9.02
N LEU A 27 -5.88 0.12 -8.06
CA LEU A 27 -4.77 0.60 -7.23
C LEU A 27 -3.50 0.58 -8.06
N ARG A 28 -2.91 1.76 -8.26
CA ARG A 28 -1.75 1.93 -9.11
C ARG A 28 -0.60 2.62 -8.38
N LEU A 29 0.60 2.05 -8.52
CA LEU A 29 1.85 2.77 -8.27
C LEU A 29 2.24 3.50 -9.56
N GLY A 30 2.39 4.81 -9.49
CA GLY A 30 2.68 5.62 -10.67
C GLY A 30 3.35 6.95 -10.34
N ILE A 31 3.50 7.76 -11.36
CA ILE A 31 4.08 9.10 -11.27
C ILE A 31 2.93 10.11 -11.30
N ALA A 32 2.90 11.00 -10.32
CA ALA A 32 1.90 12.05 -10.21
C ALA A 32 2.02 13.07 -11.35
N ASP A 33 0.89 13.55 -11.85
CA ASP A 33 0.82 14.71 -12.73
C ASP A 33 0.51 16.03 -11.99
N GLY A 34 0.20 15.96 -10.70
CA GLY A 34 -0.12 17.08 -9.83
C GLY A 34 -1.61 17.39 -9.74
N THR A 35 -2.47 16.61 -10.42
CA THR A 35 -3.93 16.80 -10.39
C THR A 35 -4.64 15.84 -9.43
N GLU A 36 -3.89 14.89 -8.86
CA GLU A 36 -4.41 13.90 -7.94
C GLU A 36 -4.76 14.53 -6.59
N ASN A 37 -5.74 13.97 -5.90
CA ASN A 37 -6.22 14.44 -4.61
C ASN A 37 -5.56 13.66 -3.47
N TYR A 38 -4.97 14.35 -2.53
CA TYR A 38 -4.40 13.74 -1.35
C TYR A 38 -4.96 14.37 -0.08
N VAL A 39 -5.52 13.55 0.77
CA VAL A 39 -5.97 13.92 2.12
C VAL A 39 -5.03 13.26 3.12
N PRO A 40 -4.23 14.01 3.89
CA PRO A 40 -3.29 13.42 4.84
C PRO A 40 -3.96 12.56 5.90
N LEU A 41 -3.32 11.47 6.30
CA LEU A 41 -3.82 10.60 7.36
C LEU A 41 -4.07 11.40 8.66
N GLY A 42 -5.28 11.29 9.20
CA GLY A 42 -5.69 12.00 10.41
C GLY A 42 -6.07 13.47 10.20
N GLN A 43 -6.11 13.96 8.96
CA GLN A 43 -6.48 15.33 8.62
C GLN A 43 -7.57 15.36 7.54
N PRO A 44 -8.80 14.90 7.84
CA PRO A 44 -9.84 14.68 6.83
C PRO A 44 -10.30 15.96 6.11
N ASP A 45 -10.08 17.12 6.71
CA ASP A 45 -10.48 18.43 6.17
C ASP A 45 -9.38 19.12 5.35
N VAL A 46 -8.22 18.47 5.19
CA VAL A 46 -7.08 19.02 4.45
C VAL A 46 -6.99 18.34 3.09
N LEU A 47 -7.02 19.13 2.02
CA LEU A 47 -6.78 18.67 0.65
C LEU A 47 -5.43 19.21 0.17
N GLU A 48 -4.57 18.31 -0.26
CA GLU A 48 -3.29 18.62 -0.90
C GLU A 48 -3.23 17.95 -2.28
N HIS A 49 -2.22 18.33 -3.07
CA HIS A 49 -1.89 17.67 -4.32
C HIS A 49 -0.42 17.22 -4.28
N PRO A 50 -0.10 16.03 -4.82
CA PRO A 50 1.29 15.64 -4.99
C PRO A 50 2.01 16.57 -5.97
N GLN A 51 3.32 16.65 -5.88
CA GLN A 51 4.08 17.40 -6.90
C GLN A 51 4.16 16.56 -8.19
N PRO A 52 4.10 17.20 -9.37
CA PRO A 52 4.37 16.49 -10.63
C PRO A 52 5.72 15.77 -10.57
N GLY A 53 5.75 14.50 -10.96
CA GLY A 53 6.94 13.66 -10.88
C GLY A 53 7.09 12.87 -9.57
N GLU A 54 6.24 13.09 -8.58
CA GLU A 54 6.24 12.34 -7.32
C GLU A 54 5.74 10.91 -7.55
N VAL A 55 6.35 9.93 -6.90
CA VAL A 55 5.86 8.54 -6.91
C VAL A 55 4.73 8.40 -5.90
N ILE A 56 3.60 7.89 -6.36
CA ILE A 56 2.38 7.77 -5.55
C ILE A 56 1.68 6.44 -5.77
N TYR A 57 0.96 5.98 -4.73
CA TYR A 57 -0.10 4.98 -4.86
C TYR A 57 -1.44 5.70 -4.95
N TYR A 58 -2.25 5.39 -5.95
CA TYR A 58 -3.52 6.08 -6.16
C TYR A 58 -4.58 5.21 -6.85
N ASP A 59 -5.84 5.62 -6.72
CA ASP A 59 -6.98 5.06 -7.45
C ASP A 59 -7.06 5.69 -8.85
N THR A 60 -7.08 4.87 -9.88
CA THR A 60 -7.12 5.34 -11.27
C THR A 60 -8.45 5.99 -11.67
N ALA A 61 -9.56 5.66 -11.00
CA ALA A 61 -10.88 6.21 -11.30
C ALA A 61 -11.11 7.56 -10.61
N THR A 62 -10.77 7.68 -9.32
CA THR A 62 -11.04 8.88 -8.51
C THR A 62 -9.87 9.84 -8.46
N LYS A 63 -8.67 9.40 -8.80
CA LYS A 63 -7.40 10.10 -8.57
C LYS A 63 -7.09 10.38 -7.10
N ASP A 64 -7.70 9.66 -6.18
CA ASP A 64 -7.37 9.75 -4.77
C ASP A 64 -6.04 9.05 -4.46
N VAL A 65 -5.15 9.78 -3.81
CA VAL A 65 -3.83 9.29 -3.45
C VAL A 65 -3.87 8.59 -2.10
N PHE A 66 -3.41 7.36 -2.07
CA PHE A 66 -3.35 6.52 -0.87
C PHE A 66 -2.02 6.62 -0.15
N CYS A 67 -0.93 6.81 -0.90
CA CYS A 67 0.38 7.09 -0.32
C CYS A 67 1.21 8.01 -1.21
N ARG A 68 1.84 9.02 -0.62
CA ARG A 68 2.75 9.97 -1.27
C ARG A 68 4.20 9.65 -0.92
N ALA A 69 5.12 10.24 -1.69
CA ALA A 69 6.56 10.03 -1.55
C ALA A 69 6.88 8.53 -1.49
N TRP A 70 6.35 7.79 -2.45
CA TRP A 70 6.33 6.34 -2.56
C TRP A 70 5.55 5.69 -1.41
N CYS A 71 6.19 5.44 -0.26
CA CYS A 71 5.64 4.69 0.86
C CYS A 71 5.69 5.47 2.20
N TRP A 72 5.87 6.78 2.16
CA TRP A 72 6.15 7.54 3.37
C TRP A 72 4.94 8.28 3.96
N LYS A 73 4.10 8.88 3.12
CA LYS A 73 2.96 9.70 3.57
C LYS A 73 1.64 9.02 3.24
N ASN A 74 1.05 8.36 4.23
CA ASN A 74 -0.23 7.67 4.06
C ASN A 74 -1.39 8.65 3.95
N GLY A 75 -2.35 8.32 3.08
CA GLY A 75 -3.61 9.01 2.91
C GLY A 75 -4.66 8.59 3.94
N ASN A 76 -5.68 9.44 4.10
CA ASN A 76 -6.77 9.19 5.02
C ASN A 76 -7.87 8.30 4.42
N ARG A 77 -8.04 8.32 3.09
CA ARG A 77 -9.16 7.64 2.41
C ARG A 77 -9.07 6.12 2.51
N SER A 78 -7.91 5.56 2.26
CA SER A 78 -7.68 4.11 2.23
C SER A 78 -7.19 3.53 3.55
N LYS A 79 -7.21 4.31 4.63
CA LYS A 79 -6.76 3.84 5.93
C LYS A 79 -7.51 2.59 6.38
N LEU A 80 -6.78 1.64 6.92
CA LEU A 80 -7.38 0.45 7.50
C LEU A 80 -8.14 0.79 8.79
N MET A 81 -9.38 0.36 8.84
CA MET A 81 -10.30 0.53 9.96
C MET A 81 -10.68 -0.84 10.56
N PRO A 82 -11.24 -0.88 11.78
CA PRO A 82 -11.74 -2.13 12.36
C PRO A 82 -12.77 -2.86 11.48
N GLU A 83 -13.50 -2.12 10.65
CA GLU A 83 -14.54 -2.60 9.75
C GLU A 83 -14.01 -3.08 8.39
N THR A 84 -12.73 -2.84 8.08
CA THR A 84 -12.11 -3.26 6.82
C THR A 84 -12.18 -4.78 6.69
N THR A 85 -12.80 -5.25 5.61
CA THR A 85 -12.97 -6.68 5.31
C THR A 85 -12.03 -7.17 4.20
N ASN A 86 -11.62 -6.27 3.31
CA ASN A 86 -10.69 -6.56 2.23
C ASN A 86 -9.56 -5.54 2.25
N ALA A 87 -8.33 -6.00 2.26
CA ALA A 87 -7.16 -5.14 2.29
C ALA A 87 -6.08 -5.63 1.33
N VAL A 88 -5.36 -4.71 0.74
CA VAL A 88 -4.08 -4.99 0.11
C VAL A 88 -2.95 -4.61 1.07
N ILE A 89 -1.93 -5.44 1.11
CA ILE A 89 -0.73 -5.17 1.91
C ILE A 89 0.46 -5.12 0.96
N ASN A 90 1.08 -3.96 0.90
CA ASN A 90 2.26 -3.73 0.08
C ASN A 90 3.52 -4.08 0.88
N VAL A 91 4.40 -4.83 0.25
CA VAL A 91 5.75 -5.09 0.73
C VAL A 91 6.70 -4.69 -0.40
N ASP A 92 7.36 -3.56 -0.24
CA ASP A 92 8.17 -2.98 -1.31
C ASP A 92 9.63 -3.45 -1.22
N ALA A 93 10.08 -4.15 -2.28
CA ALA A 93 11.47 -4.55 -2.41
C ALA A 93 12.30 -3.37 -2.93
N MET A 94 13.06 -2.74 -2.03
CA MET A 94 13.90 -1.58 -2.37
C MET A 94 15.38 -1.94 -2.34
N PRO A 95 16.15 -1.58 -3.39
CA PRO A 95 17.60 -1.76 -3.35
C PRO A 95 18.22 -1.02 -2.14
N PRO A 96 19.27 -1.58 -1.51
CA PRO A 96 20.02 -2.79 -1.90
C PRO A 96 19.47 -4.11 -1.34
N LEU A 97 18.27 -4.13 -0.75
CA LEU A 97 17.73 -5.36 -0.17
C LEU A 97 17.46 -6.41 -1.26
N PRO A 98 17.84 -7.69 -1.02
CA PRO A 98 17.54 -8.78 -1.94
C PRO A 98 16.02 -8.98 -2.08
N LEU A 99 15.55 -9.29 -3.28
CA LEU A 99 14.13 -9.60 -3.54
C LEU A 99 13.62 -10.74 -2.63
N ALA A 100 14.45 -11.75 -2.37
CA ALA A 100 14.12 -12.85 -1.45
C ALA A 100 13.74 -12.37 -0.04
N THR A 101 14.30 -11.24 0.43
CA THR A 101 13.93 -10.65 1.73
C THR A 101 12.50 -10.12 1.70
N ALA A 102 12.09 -9.47 0.63
CA ALA A 102 10.70 -8.99 0.48
C ALA A 102 9.72 -10.16 0.35
N GLU A 103 10.08 -11.21 -0.38
CA GLU A 103 9.28 -12.43 -0.50
C GLU A 103 9.07 -13.09 0.88
N GLN A 104 10.14 -13.22 1.66
CA GLN A 104 10.08 -13.76 3.01
C GLN A 104 9.22 -12.88 3.94
N ALA A 105 9.34 -11.57 3.85
CA ALA A 105 8.51 -10.63 4.59
C ALA A 105 7.03 -10.75 4.22
N ALA A 106 6.70 -10.87 2.94
CA ALA A 106 5.33 -11.05 2.47
C ALA A 106 4.70 -12.36 2.99
N GLU A 107 5.44 -13.46 2.98
CA GLU A 107 4.98 -14.74 3.55
C GLU A 107 4.74 -14.63 5.06
N GLU A 108 5.61 -13.95 5.79
CA GLU A 108 5.43 -13.74 7.23
C GLU A 108 4.21 -12.85 7.52
N VAL A 109 4.00 -11.77 6.77
CA VAL A 109 2.79 -10.94 6.88
C VAL A 109 1.54 -11.78 6.68
N ALA A 110 1.49 -12.55 5.59
CA ALA A 110 0.36 -13.42 5.28
C ALA A 110 0.10 -14.45 6.40
N GLY A 111 1.16 -15.04 6.94
CA GLY A 111 1.08 -15.97 8.06
C GLY A 111 0.53 -15.33 9.34
N LEU A 112 0.98 -14.13 9.67
CA LEU A 112 0.50 -13.37 10.83
C LEU A 112 -0.95 -12.95 10.67
N LEU A 113 -1.36 -12.50 9.49
CA LEU A 113 -2.75 -12.14 9.19
C LEU A 113 -3.67 -13.36 9.35
N ARG A 114 -3.31 -14.50 8.76
CA ARG A 114 -4.08 -15.74 8.94
C ARG A 114 -4.21 -16.14 10.43
N ARG A 115 -3.12 -16.04 11.17
CA ARG A 115 -3.09 -16.44 12.59
C ARG A 115 -3.91 -15.53 13.49
N PHE A 116 -3.81 -14.21 13.31
CA PHE A 116 -4.39 -13.24 14.25
C PHE A 116 -5.75 -12.68 13.82
N THR A 117 -6.08 -12.74 12.54
CA THR A 117 -7.35 -12.20 12.03
C THR A 117 -8.24 -13.25 11.38
N GLY A 118 -7.74 -14.47 11.14
CA GLY A 118 -8.44 -15.49 10.38
C GLY A 118 -8.62 -15.17 8.89
N ALA A 119 -7.91 -14.16 8.37
CA ALA A 119 -8.05 -13.72 6.99
C ALA A 119 -7.61 -14.79 6.00
N LYS A 120 -8.28 -14.84 4.85
CA LYS A 120 -7.76 -15.53 3.65
C LYS A 120 -6.75 -14.63 2.98
N THR A 121 -5.60 -15.15 2.61
CA THR A 121 -4.51 -14.38 2.00
C THR A 121 -4.06 -14.99 0.68
N ALA A 122 -3.74 -14.14 -0.29
CA ALA A 122 -3.03 -14.48 -1.51
C ALA A 122 -1.81 -13.55 -1.64
N ILE A 123 -0.73 -14.03 -2.22
CA ILE A 123 0.48 -13.23 -2.44
C ILE A 123 0.70 -13.13 -3.94
N HIS A 124 0.85 -11.91 -4.42
CA HIS A 124 1.16 -11.60 -5.81
C HIS A 124 2.45 -10.81 -5.88
N LYS A 125 3.36 -11.26 -6.74
CA LYS A 125 4.63 -10.61 -6.99
C LYS A 125 4.53 -9.75 -8.24
N LEU A 126 4.75 -8.47 -8.09
CA LEU A 126 4.81 -7.50 -9.18
C LEU A 126 6.27 -7.25 -9.57
N THR A 127 6.57 -7.34 -10.84
CA THR A 127 7.90 -7.06 -11.43
C THR A 127 7.73 -6.27 -12.72
N ALA A 128 8.83 -5.87 -13.34
CA ALA A 128 8.79 -5.24 -14.65
C ALA A 128 8.14 -6.14 -15.72
N GLU A 129 8.31 -7.46 -15.62
CA GLU A 129 7.72 -8.44 -16.54
C GLU A 129 6.26 -8.76 -16.21
N THR A 130 5.88 -8.69 -14.94
CA THR A 130 4.52 -8.94 -14.44
C THR A 130 4.03 -7.75 -13.60
N PRO A 131 3.72 -6.60 -14.26
CA PRO A 131 3.48 -5.35 -13.55
C PRO A 131 2.07 -5.21 -12.95
N ARG A 132 1.21 -6.20 -13.15
CA ARG A 132 -0.19 -6.18 -12.66
C ARG A 132 -0.74 -7.56 -12.40
N PHE A 133 -1.74 -7.63 -11.54
CA PHE A 133 -2.60 -8.79 -11.35
C PHE A 133 -4.06 -8.32 -11.18
N THR A 134 -5.00 -9.25 -11.34
CA THR A 134 -6.43 -8.99 -11.10
C THR A 134 -6.89 -9.82 -9.91
N LEU A 135 -7.68 -9.18 -9.03
CA LEU A 135 -8.32 -9.81 -7.86
C LEU A 135 -9.53 -10.63 -8.28
#